data_3a0d0221f08ee532fa491449c8868e2b
#
_entry.id   3a0d0221f08ee532fa491449c8868e2b
#
_cell.length_a   1.000
_cell.length_b   1.000
_cell.length_c   1.000
_cell.angle_alpha   90.00
_cell.angle_beta   90.00
_cell.angle_gamma   90.00
#
_symmetry.space_group_name_H-M   'P 1'
#
loop_
_entity.id
_entity.type
_entity.pdbx_description
1 polymer ?
#
loop_
_entity_poly.entity_id
_entity_poly.type
_entity_poly.pdbx_seq_one_letter_code
_entity_poly.pdbx_strand_id
1 'polypeptide(L)'
;AMGLFGIVIAFAPAIGPSAAGFVIDVYNWHVLFWIVVALSAAGIICAWFALKSTPKNESKNLPLDKPSVALSTIGFGGLLYGFSTIGSNGLNIADAAITLVGAIVVALFFRRQLKMDRPMLEVRVLANRKFLVGTIIGMLVQGALLAAGILMPIYLQSYLGYSATVSGLVILPGAIVMGAMGPIAGRLFDKHGPRVLSLIGTSALTLSTLAFAFLGDSTGLIYLTILYTVRMFSLSLVNMPITTWAMNALDNSLMNHGTSVNNTLRQVAGSFGTALLVSISSIATNMSAGATDPVHAGIFGVNMAFAGATVMCLIGFVLTVIFVKDKPSDAAEADPDNVKRSVLESIMKRDVFTLPENATVFDAVKLLVDHHISAAPIVDGDGKPIAFVSDGDVARFLSKRHSTYTDPVALIMLTESSSDDFAVKAAKVMKMRAYDIATHGVISIDVHTDIREVCRVLGENHLKKVPVTDEGQLVGVINRSDIAHYSMRKYLEQNESELTQTAATA
;
A
#
# COMPACT_ATOMS: atom_id res chain seq x y z
N ALA A 1 -5.79 10.15 0.10
CA ALA A 1 -4.47 10.74 0.44
C ALA A 1 -3.32 9.89 -0.11
N MET A 2 -3.29 8.56 0.07
CA MET A 2 -2.20 7.67 -0.41
C MET A 2 -2.01 7.68 -1.94
N GLY A 3 -3.10 7.75 -2.73
CA GLY A 3 -3.00 7.82 -4.20
C GLY A 3 -2.34 9.11 -4.71
N LEU A 4 -2.63 10.24 -4.08
CA LEU A 4 -2.02 11.53 -4.43
C LEU A 4 -0.51 11.55 -4.10
N PHE A 5 -0.13 10.95 -2.98
CA PHE A 5 1.27 10.78 -2.57
C PHE A 5 2.05 9.92 -3.59
N GLY A 6 1.45 8.83 -4.09
CA GLY A 6 2.04 7.98 -5.12
C GLY A 6 2.26 8.73 -6.45
N ILE A 7 1.31 9.58 -6.85
CA ILE A 7 1.44 10.41 -8.06
C ILE A 7 2.62 11.38 -7.93
N VAL A 8 2.76 12.07 -6.80
CA VAL A 8 3.85 13.03 -6.58
C VAL A 8 5.23 12.35 -6.65
N ILE A 9 5.37 11.18 -5.98
CA ILE A 9 6.63 10.41 -6.00
C ILE A 9 6.98 9.94 -7.43
N ALA A 10 5.99 9.58 -8.23
CA ALA A 10 6.21 9.12 -9.59
C ALA A 10 6.50 10.28 -10.57
N PHE A 11 5.89 11.45 -10.35
CA PHE A 11 6.06 12.62 -11.24
C PHE A 11 7.43 13.30 -11.08
N ALA A 12 8.02 13.28 -9.90
CA ALA A 12 9.30 13.96 -9.63
C ALA A 12 10.46 13.40 -10.49
N PRO A 13 10.69 12.08 -10.58
CA PRO A 13 11.69 11.53 -11.50
C PRO A 13 11.36 11.73 -12.98
N ALA A 14 10.08 11.96 -13.30
CA ALA A 14 9.63 12.18 -14.67
C ALA A 14 10.04 13.54 -15.20
N ILE A 15 9.76 14.58 -14.45
CA ILE A 15 9.99 15.97 -14.90
C ILE A 15 11.44 16.38 -14.65
N GLY A 16 12.08 15.83 -13.62
CA GLY A 16 13.41 16.22 -13.17
C GLY A 16 14.46 16.29 -14.31
N PRO A 17 14.73 15.19 -15.02
CA PRO A 17 15.75 15.18 -16.07
C PRO A 17 15.46 16.14 -17.23
N SER A 18 14.19 16.28 -17.63
CA SER A 18 13.80 17.15 -18.74
C SER A 18 13.89 18.63 -18.37
N ALA A 19 13.42 18.98 -17.16
CA ALA A 19 13.55 20.34 -16.64
C ALA A 19 15.02 20.71 -16.40
N ALA A 20 15.81 19.78 -15.86
CA ALA A 20 17.24 19.97 -15.66
C ALA A 20 17.97 20.17 -16.99
N GLY A 21 17.66 19.35 -18.02
CA GLY A 21 18.24 19.47 -19.35
C GLY A 21 17.96 20.83 -19.96
N PHE A 22 16.71 21.30 -19.92
CA PHE A 22 16.33 22.62 -20.42
C PHE A 22 17.07 23.75 -19.71
N VAL A 23 17.14 23.70 -18.36
CA VAL A 23 17.83 24.73 -17.56
C VAL A 23 19.33 24.78 -17.88
N ILE A 24 19.97 23.62 -18.07
CA ILE A 24 21.41 23.54 -18.38
C ILE A 24 21.72 24.11 -19.76
N ASP A 25 20.88 23.83 -20.73
CA ASP A 25 21.09 24.31 -22.12
C ASP A 25 20.83 25.82 -22.25
N VAL A 26 19.82 26.37 -21.56
CA VAL A 26 19.41 27.78 -21.69
C VAL A 26 20.24 28.71 -20.79
N TYR A 27 20.62 28.24 -19.61
CA TYR A 27 21.29 29.06 -18.60
C TYR A 27 22.68 28.49 -18.28
N ASN A 28 22.79 27.90 -17.08
CA ASN A 28 24.02 27.31 -16.57
C ASN A 28 23.64 26.28 -15.50
N TRP A 29 24.46 25.25 -15.34
CA TRP A 29 24.24 24.22 -14.34
C TRP A 29 24.08 24.77 -12.89
N HIS A 30 24.69 25.92 -12.55
CA HIS A 30 24.52 26.57 -11.26
C HIS A 30 23.07 27.01 -11.00
N VAL A 31 22.33 27.45 -12.02
CA VAL A 31 20.94 27.89 -11.90
C VAL A 31 20.05 26.75 -11.43
N LEU A 32 20.36 25.52 -11.83
CA LEU A 32 19.65 24.34 -11.38
C LEU A 32 19.66 24.21 -9.83
N PHE A 33 20.82 24.44 -9.22
CA PHE A 33 20.94 24.39 -7.75
C PHE A 33 20.17 25.53 -7.08
N TRP A 34 20.17 26.74 -7.66
CA TRP A 34 19.36 27.84 -7.13
C TRP A 34 17.86 27.56 -7.20
N ILE A 35 17.37 26.90 -8.27
CA ILE A 35 15.98 26.46 -8.36
C ILE A 35 15.67 25.43 -7.26
N VAL A 36 16.55 24.46 -7.03
CA VAL A 36 16.38 23.46 -5.97
C VAL A 36 16.35 24.10 -4.60
N VAL A 37 17.22 25.11 -4.33
CA VAL A 37 17.24 25.88 -3.08
C VAL A 37 15.91 26.62 -2.87
N ALA A 38 15.41 27.30 -3.91
CA ALA A 38 14.14 28.02 -3.85
C ALA A 38 12.94 27.06 -3.58
N LEU A 39 12.88 25.92 -4.26
CA LEU A 39 11.86 24.89 -4.06
C LEU A 39 11.94 24.30 -2.65
N SER A 40 13.16 24.03 -2.17
CA SER A 40 13.37 23.51 -0.81
C SER A 40 12.95 24.51 0.27
N ALA A 41 13.28 25.80 0.08
CA ALA A 41 12.85 26.86 0.98
C ALA A 41 11.31 26.99 1.00
N ALA A 42 10.66 26.95 -0.17
CA ALA A 42 9.20 26.94 -0.27
C ALA A 42 8.59 25.71 0.44
N GLY A 43 9.20 24.53 0.28
CA GLY A 43 8.81 23.32 0.97
C GLY A 43 8.91 23.43 2.49
N ILE A 44 9.99 24.02 3.03
CA ILE A 44 10.18 24.28 4.46
C ILE A 44 9.12 25.25 4.97
N ILE A 45 8.85 26.33 4.25
CA ILE A 45 7.83 27.33 4.60
C ILE A 45 6.43 26.67 4.63
N CYS A 46 6.08 25.92 3.58
CA CYS A 46 4.82 25.18 3.56
C CYS A 46 4.70 24.19 4.72
N ALA A 47 5.77 23.45 5.01
CA ALA A 47 5.80 22.51 6.13
C ALA A 47 5.60 23.20 7.47
N TRP A 48 6.21 24.36 7.66
CA TRP A 48 6.09 25.17 8.88
C TRP A 48 4.63 25.58 9.16
N PHE A 49 3.89 25.98 8.13
CA PHE A 49 2.49 26.40 8.28
C PHE A 49 1.49 25.22 8.25
N ALA A 50 1.76 24.17 7.50
CA ALA A 50 0.84 23.07 7.29
C ALA A 50 0.97 21.95 8.32
N LEU A 51 2.17 21.68 8.85
CA LEU A 51 2.40 20.63 9.83
C LEU A 51 1.93 21.06 11.20
N LYS A 52 0.77 20.57 11.64
CA LYS A 52 0.34 20.64 13.04
C LYS A 52 1.07 19.56 13.82
N SER A 53 1.58 19.92 15.02
CA SER A 53 2.11 18.95 15.97
C SER A 53 1.07 17.86 16.20
N THR A 54 1.37 16.64 15.80
CA THR A 54 0.66 15.46 16.32
C THR A 54 0.80 15.46 17.83
N PRO A 55 -0.27 15.15 18.62
CA PRO A 55 -0.16 15.03 20.05
C PRO A 55 1.04 14.14 20.36
N LYS A 56 1.92 14.63 21.22
CA LYS A 56 3.03 13.83 21.75
C LYS A 56 2.43 12.55 22.31
N ASN A 57 2.43 11.49 21.53
CA ASN A 57 2.60 10.19 22.13
C ASN A 57 3.92 10.35 22.91
N GLU A 58 3.89 10.06 24.18
CA GLU A 58 5.08 10.00 25.02
C GLU A 58 6.02 8.94 24.44
N SER A 59 6.65 9.26 23.33
CA SER A 59 7.84 8.56 22.90
C SER A 59 8.86 8.90 23.97
N LYS A 60 8.95 8.00 24.97
CA LYS A 60 10.06 7.97 25.93
C LYS A 60 11.30 8.32 25.12
N ASN A 61 12.06 9.32 25.55
CA ASN A 61 13.31 9.74 24.93
C ASN A 61 14.17 8.51 24.60
N LEU A 62 13.98 7.98 23.39
CA LEU A 62 14.78 6.87 22.92
C LEU A 62 16.16 7.44 22.60
N PRO A 63 17.23 7.05 23.34
CA PRO A 63 18.54 7.56 23.07
C PRO A 63 18.96 7.18 21.65
N LEU A 64 19.36 8.17 20.86
CA LEU A 64 19.91 7.91 19.52
C LEU A 64 21.16 7.01 19.66
N ASP A 65 21.14 5.87 18.98
CA ASP A 65 22.30 4.97 18.95
C ASP A 65 23.41 5.53 18.06
N LYS A 66 24.20 6.46 18.64
CA LYS A 66 25.32 7.11 17.96
C LYS A 66 26.31 6.13 17.33
N PRO A 67 26.69 4.99 17.96
CA PRO A 67 27.55 4.00 17.33
C PRO A 67 26.96 3.39 16.05
N SER A 68 25.65 3.09 16.01
CA SER A 68 25.03 2.57 14.80
C SER A 68 24.99 3.58 13.66
N VAL A 69 24.76 4.89 13.99
CA VAL A 69 24.85 5.96 13.00
C VAL A 69 26.25 6.07 12.43
N ALA A 70 27.28 6.06 13.28
CA ALA A 70 28.69 6.11 12.83
C ALA A 70 29.05 4.89 11.95
N LEU A 71 28.69 3.68 12.39
CA LEU A 71 28.95 2.45 11.64
C LEU A 71 28.25 2.44 10.27
N SER A 72 26.99 2.90 10.19
CA SER A 72 26.28 2.98 8.92
C SER A 72 26.90 4.02 7.99
N THR A 73 27.20 5.20 8.48
CA THR A 73 27.81 6.29 7.69
C THR A 73 29.18 5.90 7.14
N ILE A 74 30.07 5.40 8.00
CA ILE A 74 31.44 5.01 7.61
C ILE A 74 31.39 3.75 6.72
N GLY A 75 30.57 2.78 7.07
CA GLY A 75 30.48 1.52 6.32
C GLY A 75 29.92 1.69 4.92
N PHE A 76 28.71 2.26 4.79
CA PHE A 76 28.12 2.49 3.47
C PHE A 76 28.86 3.57 2.68
N GLY A 77 29.33 4.64 3.33
CA GLY A 77 30.14 5.67 2.70
C GLY A 77 31.46 5.13 2.14
N GLY A 78 32.19 4.31 2.94
CA GLY A 78 33.42 3.67 2.51
C GLY A 78 33.22 2.70 1.36
N LEU A 79 32.16 1.88 1.42
CA LEU A 79 31.80 0.97 0.32
C LEU A 79 31.52 1.74 -0.98
N LEU A 80 30.63 2.76 -0.92
CA LEU A 80 30.25 3.53 -2.10
C LEU A 80 31.43 4.31 -2.70
N TYR A 81 32.25 4.92 -1.86
CA TYR A 81 33.46 5.63 -2.28
C TYR A 81 34.46 4.67 -2.94
N GLY A 82 34.79 3.55 -2.30
CA GLY A 82 35.72 2.58 -2.83
C GLY A 82 35.27 1.97 -4.15
N PHE A 83 33.99 1.59 -4.30
CA PHE A 83 33.46 1.12 -5.57
C PHE A 83 33.51 2.20 -6.68
N SER A 84 33.19 3.45 -6.35
CA SER A 84 33.21 4.55 -7.29
C SER A 84 34.62 4.83 -7.80
N THR A 85 35.63 4.83 -6.90
CA THR A 85 37.02 5.09 -7.26
C THR A 85 37.67 3.94 -8.02
N ILE A 86 37.38 2.69 -7.68
CA ILE A 86 37.80 1.50 -8.45
C ILE A 86 37.27 1.60 -9.89
N GLY A 87 36.02 2.05 -10.06
CA GLY A 87 35.41 2.18 -11.36
C GLY A 87 36.01 3.26 -12.24
N SER A 88 36.41 4.39 -11.67
CA SER A 88 36.98 5.53 -12.41
C SER A 88 38.47 5.42 -12.63
N ASN A 89 39.24 4.93 -11.67
CA ASN A 89 40.70 4.95 -11.66
C ASN A 89 41.35 3.57 -11.86
N GLY A 90 40.52 2.52 -11.99
CA GLY A 90 41.00 1.13 -12.01
C GLY A 90 41.29 0.58 -10.61
N LEU A 91 41.71 -0.71 -10.53
CA LEU A 91 41.99 -1.39 -9.30
C LEU A 91 43.29 -0.84 -8.66
N ASN A 92 43.12 -0.03 -7.62
CA ASN A 92 44.22 0.42 -6.76
C ASN A 92 44.11 -0.25 -5.38
N ILE A 93 45.27 -0.61 -4.78
CA ILE A 93 45.33 -1.25 -3.47
C ILE A 93 44.62 -0.40 -2.39
N ALA A 94 44.77 0.93 -2.43
CA ALA A 94 44.13 1.85 -1.49
C ALA A 94 42.60 1.79 -1.59
N ASP A 95 42.06 1.82 -2.81
CA ASP A 95 40.60 1.81 -3.06
C ASP A 95 39.99 0.43 -2.71
N ALA A 96 40.73 -0.65 -3.01
CA ALA A 96 40.36 -2.02 -2.57
C ALA A 96 40.34 -2.13 -1.04
N ALA A 97 41.33 -1.55 -0.35
CA ALA A 97 41.37 -1.53 1.11
C ALA A 97 40.20 -0.72 1.71
N ILE A 98 39.86 0.45 1.17
CA ILE A 98 38.71 1.26 1.60
C ILE A 98 37.41 0.46 1.42
N THR A 99 37.23 -0.19 0.27
CA THR A 99 36.07 -1.04 0.00
C THR A 99 35.96 -2.19 1.00
N LEU A 100 37.07 -2.89 1.28
CA LEU A 100 37.10 -3.99 2.23
C LEU A 100 36.78 -3.52 3.66
N VAL A 101 37.39 -2.41 4.10
CA VAL A 101 37.08 -1.80 5.41
C VAL A 101 35.60 -1.39 5.49
N GLY A 102 35.07 -0.75 4.44
CA GLY A 102 33.67 -0.42 4.35
C GLY A 102 32.77 -1.66 4.50
N ALA A 103 33.08 -2.75 3.80
CA ALA A 103 32.36 -4.02 3.91
C ALA A 103 32.37 -4.60 5.33
N ILE A 104 33.54 -4.60 5.99
CA ILE A 104 33.66 -5.04 7.38
C ILE A 104 32.84 -4.19 8.32
N VAL A 105 32.86 -2.87 8.17
CA VAL A 105 32.07 -1.93 9.01
C VAL A 105 30.57 -2.12 8.80
N VAL A 106 30.12 -2.36 7.56
CA VAL A 106 28.70 -2.69 7.28
C VAL A 106 28.33 -4.03 7.91
N ALA A 107 29.18 -5.03 7.85
CA ALA A 107 28.93 -6.32 8.52
C ALA A 107 28.82 -6.16 10.05
N LEU A 108 29.68 -5.32 10.65
CA LEU A 108 29.59 -4.96 12.08
C LEU A 108 28.31 -4.19 12.41
N PHE A 109 27.88 -3.27 11.53
CA PHE A 109 26.58 -2.59 11.66
C PHE A 109 25.43 -3.60 11.70
N PHE A 110 25.33 -4.50 10.72
CA PHE A 110 24.27 -5.51 10.69
C PHE A 110 24.32 -6.45 11.90
N ARG A 111 25.52 -6.89 12.29
CA ARG A 111 25.69 -7.72 13.50
C ARG A 111 25.20 -7.00 14.76
N ARG A 112 25.47 -5.69 14.88
CA ARG A 112 25.00 -4.87 15.99
C ARG A 112 23.49 -4.77 15.99
N GLN A 113 22.86 -4.44 14.84
CA GLN A 113 21.39 -4.35 14.70
C GLN A 113 20.70 -5.66 15.10
N LEU A 114 21.27 -6.82 14.74
CA LEU A 114 20.71 -8.13 15.11
C LEU A 114 20.78 -8.44 16.62
N LYS A 115 21.72 -7.82 17.35
CA LYS A 115 21.91 -8.06 18.79
C LYS A 115 21.17 -7.07 19.70
N MET A 116 20.69 -5.96 19.16
CA MET A 116 19.99 -4.93 19.94
C MET A 116 18.53 -5.32 20.16
N ASP A 117 17.99 -5.04 21.35
CA ASP A 117 16.55 -5.22 21.65
C ASP A 117 15.69 -4.21 20.92
N ARG A 118 16.21 -3.00 20.70
CA ARG A 118 15.55 -1.92 19.93
C ARG A 118 16.51 -1.39 18.86
N PRO A 119 16.63 -2.09 17.73
CA PRO A 119 17.53 -1.69 16.66
C PRO A 119 17.04 -0.44 15.94
N MET A 120 17.95 0.37 15.41
CA MET A 120 17.62 1.48 14.52
C MET A 120 16.99 0.99 13.21
N LEU A 121 17.45 -0.17 12.72
CA LEU A 121 16.93 -0.85 11.56
C LEU A 121 16.63 -2.30 11.92
N GLU A 122 15.35 -2.70 11.94
CA GLU A 122 14.92 -4.06 12.30
C GLU A 122 15.19 -5.05 11.15
N VAL A 123 16.45 -5.46 11.04
CA VAL A 123 16.90 -6.36 9.96
C VAL A 123 16.39 -7.80 10.11
N ARG A 124 15.80 -8.16 11.27
CA ARG A 124 15.19 -9.49 11.48
C ARG A 124 14.01 -9.74 10.54
N VAL A 125 13.38 -8.69 9.99
CA VAL A 125 12.36 -8.83 8.95
C VAL A 125 12.87 -9.57 7.71
N LEU A 126 14.19 -9.55 7.44
CA LEU A 126 14.83 -10.31 6.36
C LEU A 126 14.84 -11.83 6.58
N ALA A 127 14.54 -12.30 7.80
CA ALA A 127 14.37 -13.74 8.07
C ALA A 127 13.12 -14.29 7.35
N ASN A 128 12.13 -13.45 7.04
CA ASN A 128 11.01 -13.86 6.22
C ASN A 128 11.47 -14.03 4.76
N ARG A 129 11.42 -15.26 4.27
CA ARG A 129 11.92 -15.62 2.93
C ARG A 129 11.25 -14.85 1.78
N LYS A 130 9.92 -14.59 1.88
CA LYS A 130 9.22 -13.83 0.84
C LYS A 130 9.63 -12.37 0.84
N PHE A 131 9.74 -11.77 2.03
CA PHE A 131 10.20 -10.40 2.18
C PHE A 131 11.64 -10.24 1.69
N LEU A 132 12.55 -11.16 2.04
CA LEU A 132 13.94 -11.16 1.58
C LEU A 132 14.03 -11.21 0.06
N VAL A 133 13.34 -12.15 -0.58
CA VAL A 133 13.36 -12.30 -2.05
C VAL A 133 12.80 -11.07 -2.74
N GLY A 134 11.66 -10.53 -2.27
CA GLY A 134 11.08 -9.33 -2.86
C GLY A 134 11.99 -8.11 -2.69
N THR A 135 12.68 -7.99 -1.55
CA THR A 135 13.68 -6.94 -1.31
C THR A 135 14.87 -7.10 -2.27
N ILE A 136 15.40 -8.31 -2.48
CA ILE A 136 16.51 -8.57 -3.42
C ILE A 136 16.11 -8.22 -4.85
N ILE A 137 14.93 -8.63 -5.31
CA ILE A 137 14.42 -8.25 -6.64
C ILE A 137 14.35 -6.71 -6.74
N GLY A 138 13.78 -6.05 -5.72
CA GLY A 138 13.72 -4.59 -5.66
C GLY A 138 15.09 -3.91 -5.70
N MET A 139 16.09 -4.47 -5.03
CA MET A 139 17.50 -4.00 -5.04
C MET A 139 18.11 -4.07 -6.45
N LEU A 140 17.97 -5.20 -7.13
CA LEU A 140 18.49 -5.41 -8.48
C LEU A 140 17.84 -4.45 -9.50
N VAL A 141 16.52 -4.33 -9.41
CA VAL A 141 15.74 -3.42 -10.27
C VAL A 141 16.11 -1.96 -10.01
N GLN A 142 16.30 -1.58 -8.75
CA GLN A 142 16.69 -0.21 -8.37
C GLN A 142 18.08 0.15 -8.89
N GLY A 143 19.05 -0.78 -8.78
CA GLY A 143 20.39 -0.61 -9.33
C GLY A 143 20.37 -0.39 -10.85
N ALA A 144 19.64 -1.23 -11.57
CA ALA A 144 19.48 -1.11 -13.00
C ALA A 144 18.74 0.20 -13.41
N LEU A 145 17.76 0.65 -12.60
CA LEU A 145 17.02 1.89 -12.84
C LEU A 145 17.93 3.12 -12.75
N LEU A 146 18.66 3.27 -11.64
CA LEU A 146 19.48 4.46 -11.40
C LEU A 146 20.67 4.52 -12.36
N ALA A 147 21.29 3.38 -12.68
CA ALA A 147 22.39 3.32 -13.65
C ALA A 147 21.94 3.79 -15.05
N ALA A 148 20.78 3.37 -15.53
CA ALA A 148 20.26 3.81 -16.82
C ALA A 148 19.96 5.31 -16.84
N GLY A 149 19.56 5.88 -15.71
CA GLY A 149 19.37 7.34 -15.57
C GLY A 149 20.66 8.15 -15.76
N ILE A 150 21.82 7.54 -15.58
CA ILE A 150 23.14 8.15 -15.81
C ILE A 150 23.69 7.75 -17.19
N LEU A 151 23.60 6.48 -17.55
CA LEU A 151 24.17 5.97 -18.81
C LEU A 151 23.48 6.55 -20.05
N MET A 152 22.16 6.79 -20.03
CA MET A 152 21.44 7.36 -21.16
C MET A 152 21.86 8.81 -21.47
N PRO A 153 21.92 9.74 -20.51
CA PRO A 153 22.50 11.06 -20.76
C PRO A 153 23.94 11.01 -21.24
N ILE A 154 24.81 10.16 -20.69
CA ILE A 154 26.20 10.00 -21.16
C ILE A 154 26.21 9.57 -22.62
N TYR A 155 25.44 8.57 -23.00
CA TYR A 155 25.34 8.09 -24.38
C TYR A 155 24.87 9.20 -25.33
N LEU A 156 23.80 9.91 -25.00
CA LEU A 156 23.21 10.94 -25.85
C LEU A 156 24.07 12.20 -25.94
N GLN A 157 24.61 12.66 -24.81
CA GLN A 157 25.31 13.94 -24.74
C GLN A 157 26.81 13.79 -25.07
N SER A 158 27.51 12.83 -24.44
CA SER A 158 28.96 12.74 -24.59
C SER A 158 29.39 12.02 -25.86
N TYR A 159 28.61 11.04 -26.35
CA TYR A 159 29.00 10.25 -27.52
C TYR A 159 28.25 10.64 -28.80
N LEU A 160 26.95 10.93 -28.72
CA LEU A 160 26.16 11.34 -29.88
C LEU A 160 26.08 12.88 -30.07
N GLY A 161 26.58 13.68 -29.11
CA GLY A 161 26.63 15.14 -29.20
C GLY A 161 25.26 15.85 -29.11
N TYR A 162 24.21 15.18 -28.64
CA TYR A 162 22.91 15.82 -28.43
C TYR A 162 22.91 16.74 -27.21
N SER A 163 22.04 17.76 -27.22
CA SER A 163 21.90 18.67 -26.11
C SER A 163 21.27 17.98 -24.88
N ALA A 164 21.43 18.57 -23.69
CA ALA A 164 20.84 18.09 -22.46
C ALA A 164 19.29 18.11 -22.53
N THR A 165 18.70 19.08 -23.21
CA THR A 165 17.25 19.16 -23.47
C THR A 165 16.77 17.97 -24.31
N VAL A 166 17.46 17.62 -25.39
CA VAL A 166 17.10 16.45 -26.21
C VAL A 166 17.19 15.16 -25.39
N SER A 167 18.25 15.01 -24.61
CA SER A 167 18.42 13.87 -23.70
C SER A 167 17.26 13.76 -22.71
N GLY A 168 16.83 14.89 -22.13
CA GLY A 168 15.67 14.94 -21.23
C GLY A 168 14.35 14.58 -21.93
N LEU A 169 14.15 15.06 -23.18
CA LEU A 169 12.94 14.77 -23.96
C LEU A 169 12.83 13.30 -24.36
N VAL A 170 13.92 12.62 -24.62
CA VAL A 170 13.95 11.16 -24.88
C VAL A 170 13.47 10.37 -23.66
N ILE A 171 13.82 10.82 -22.47
CA ILE A 171 13.47 10.15 -21.19
C ILE A 171 12.05 10.47 -20.75
N LEU A 172 11.53 11.66 -21.07
CA LEU A 172 10.27 12.20 -20.57
C LEU A 172 9.04 11.30 -20.79
N PRO A 173 8.77 10.76 -22.01
CA PRO A 173 7.60 9.92 -22.23
C PRO A 173 7.59 8.67 -21.35
N GLY A 174 8.76 8.04 -21.17
CA GLY A 174 8.90 6.88 -20.28
C GLY A 174 8.58 7.22 -18.83
N ALA A 175 9.03 8.35 -18.36
CA ALA A 175 8.79 8.80 -17.01
C ALA A 175 7.30 9.16 -16.76
N ILE A 176 6.62 9.77 -17.76
CA ILE A 176 5.17 10.02 -17.71
C ILE A 176 4.40 8.69 -17.64
N VAL A 177 4.77 7.72 -18.48
CA VAL A 177 4.14 6.38 -18.47
C VAL A 177 4.34 5.70 -17.12
N MET A 178 5.55 5.75 -16.56
CA MET A 178 5.81 5.18 -15.22
C MET A 178 4.93 5.81 -14.15
N GLY A 179 4.75 7.13 -14.17
CA GLY A 179 3.88 7.85 -13.22
C GLY A 179 2.40 7.48 -13.37
N ALA A 180 1.90 7.46 -14.60
CA ALA A 180 0.51 7.12 -14.91
C ALA A 180 0.18 5.66 -14.59
N MET A 181 1.15 4.76 -14.76
CA MET A 181 0.98 3.33 -14.49
C MET A 181 0.90 3.00 -13.00
N GLY A 182 1.35 3.85 -12.09
CA GLY A 182 1.31 3.58 -10.66
C GLY A 182 -0.07 3.17 -10.14
N PRO A 183 -1.13 4.00 -10.30
CA PRO A 183 -2.50 3.65 -9.93
C PRO A 183 -3.08 2.47 -10.71
N ILE A 184 -2.69 2.31 -11.98
CA ILE A 184 -3.15 1.24 -12.87
C ILE A 184 -2.55 -0.10 -12.42
N ALA A 185 -1.25 -0.13 -12.11
CA ALA A 185 -0.56 -1.32 -11.62
C ALA A 185 -1.18 -1.83 -10.31
N GLY A 186 -1.65 -0.92 -9.43
CA GLY A 186 -2.39 -1.29 -8.23
C GLY A 186 -3.68 -2.05 -8.53
N ARG A 187 -4.51 -1.53 -9.42
CA ARG A 187 -5.76 -2.19 -9.83
C ARG A 187 -5.51 -3.52 -10.56
N LEU A 188 -4.48 -3.57 -11.40
CA LEU A 188 -4.08 -4.80 -12.07
C LEU A 188 -3.59 -5.85 -11.06
N PHE A 189 -2.86 -5.43 -10.03
CA PHE A 189 -2.41 -6.28 -8.95
C PHE A 189 -3.59 -6.94 -8.21
N ASP A 190 -4.61 -6.14 -7.87
CA ASP A 190 -5.80 -6.65 -7.20
C ASP A 190 -6.58 -7.66 -8.07
N LYS A 191 -6.55 -7.49 -9.41
CA LYS A 191 -7.29 -8.34 -10.36
C LYS A 191 -6.52 -9.60 -10.79
N HIS A 192 -5.21 -9.52 -11.01
CA HIS A 192 -4.42 -10.59 -11.65
C HIS A 192 -3.34 -11.19 -10.72
N GLY A 193 -3.23 -10.67 -9.48
CA GLY A 193 -2.23 -11.11 -8.52
C GLY A 193 -0.80 -10.63 -8.81
N PRO A 194 0.12 -10.85 -7.84
CA PRO A 194 1.50 -10.39 -7.94
C PRO A 194 2.32 -11.11 -9.00
N ARG A 195 2.06 -12.41 -9.23
CA ARG A 195 2.89 -13.26 -10.10
C ARG A 195 2.82 -12.84 -11.56
N VAL A 196 1.61 -12.70 -12.10
CA VAL A 196 1.40 -12.38 -13.52
C VAL A 196 2.03 -11.03 -13.86
N LEU A 197 1.75 -10.00 -13.04
CA LEU A 197 2.29 -8.67 -13.27
C LEU A 197 3.82 -8.64 -13.16
N SER A 198 4.37 -9.29 -12.13
CA SER A 198 5.81 -9.33 -11.91
C SER A 198 6.54 -10.10 -13.00
N LEU A 199 5.96 -11.21 -13.52
CA LEU A 199 6.54 -11.97 -14.63
C LEU A 199 6.54 -11.15 -15.93
N ILE A 200 5.42 -10.53 -16.29
CA ILE A 200 5.34 -9.67 -17.48
C ILE A 200 6.30 -8.47 -17.31
N GLY A 201 6.29 -7.83 -16.14
CA GLY A 201 7.14 -6.68 -15.87
C GLY A 201 8.63 -7.02 -15.92
N THR A 202 9.08 -8.09 -15.25
CA THR A 202 10.51 -8.49 -15.22
C THR A 202 10.99 -9.03 -16.56
N SER A 203 10.17 -9.78 -17.31
CA SER A 203 10.54 -10.24 -18.65
C SER A 203 10.69 -9.07 -19.63
N ALA A 204 9.70 -8.17 -19.67
CA ALA A 204 9.74 -7.00 -20.53
C ALA A 204 10.88 -6.03 -20.12
N LEU A 205 11.19 -5.89 -18.82
CA LEU A 205 12.32 -5.13 -18.32
C LEU A 205 13.64 -5.73 -18.77
N THR A 206 13.80 -7.04 -18.69
CA THR A 206 15.01 -7.73 -19.14
C THR A 206 15.22 -7.59 -20.63
N LEU A 207 14.17 -7.80 -21.44
CA LEU A 207 14.24 -7.67 -22.90
C LEU A 207 14.51 -6.23 -23.34
N SER A 208 13.84 -5.24 -22.75
CA SER A 208 14.09 -3.84 -23.07
C SER A 208 15.48 -3.38 -22.64
N THR A 209 15.98 -3.86 -21.50
CA THR A 209 17.34 -3.54 -21.04
C THR A 209 18.41 -4.23 -21.92
N LEU A 210 18.14 -5.45 -22.39
CA LEU A 210 19.01 -6.13 -23.35
C LEU A 210 19.09 -5.37 -24.68
N ALA A 211 17.99 -4.79 -25.17
CA ALA A 211 18.01 -4.00 -26.40
C ALA A 211 18.91 -2.76 -26.29
N PHE A 212 19.08 -2.19 -25.09
CA PHE A 212 20.06 -1.12 -24.85
C PHE A 212 21.53 -1.59 -24.89
N ALA A 213 21.81 -2.89 -24.86
CA ALA A 213 23.16 -3.40 -25.03
C ALA A 213 23.64 -3.42 -26.50
N PHE A 214 22.76 -3.05 -27.44
CA PHE A 214 23.04 -3.03 -28.90
C PHE A 214 22.87 -1.63 -29.50
N LEU A 215 23.23 -0.58 -28.76
CA LEU A 215 23.19 0.79 -29.25
C LEU A 215 24.35 1.04 -30.23
N GLY A 216 24.11 1.82 -31.27
CA GLY A 216 25.11 2.26 -32.26
C GLY A 216 25.14 3.79 -32.39
N ASP A 217 26.05 4.31 -33.17
CA ASP A 217 26.19 5.74 -33.51
C ASP A 217 25.02 6.29 -34.33
N SER A 218 24.36 5.43 -35.09
CA SER A 218 23.23 5.76 -35.97
C SER A 218 21.85 5.45 -35.33
N THR A 219 21.81 5.12 -34.02
CA THR A 219 20.56 4.79 -33.36
C THR A 219 19.60 5.98 -33.27
N GLY A 220 18.44 5.87 -33.90
CA GLY A 220 17.46 6.97 -33.99
C GLY A 220 16.83 7.33 -32.62
N LEU A 221 16.61 8.63 -32.41
CA LEU A 221 16.01 9.15 -31.14
C LEU A 221 14.62 8.56 -30.86
N ILE A 222 13.82 8.34 -31.91
CA ILE A 222 12.46 7.76 -31.76
C ILE A 222 12.56 6.33 -31.19
N TYR A 223 13.48 5.52 -31.70
CA TYR A 223 13.72 4.17 -31.20
C TYR A 223 14.12 4.20 -29.72
N LEU A 224 15.06 5.09 -29.36
CA LEU A 224 15.50 5.25 -27.95
C LEU A 224 14.35 5.67 -27.04
N THR A 225 13.50 6.60 -27.50
CA THR A 225 12.33 7.07 -26.74
C THR A 225 11.34 5.95 -26.50
N ILE A 226 11.02 5.17 -27.53
CA ILE A 226 10.10 4.02 -27.42
C ILE A 226 10.70 2.97 -26.49
N LEU A 227 11.96 2.62 -26.69
CA LEU A 227 12.64 1.60 -25.90
C LEU A 227 12.71 1.98 -24.41
N TYR A 228 13.05 3.26 -24.11
CA TYR A 228 13.05 3.79 -22.75
C TYR A 228 11.64 3.79 -22.14
N THR A 229 10.63 4.12 -22.92
CA THR A 229 9.23 4.12 -22.50
C THR A 229 8.75 2.71 -22.13
N VAL A 230 9.05 1.71 -22.97
CA VAL A 230 8.75 0.28 -22.68
C VAL A 230 9.45 -0.17 -21.41
N ARG A 231 10.69 0.24 -21.20
CA ARG A 231 11.46 -0.07 -20.00
C ARG A 231 10.81 0.55 -18.75
N MET A 232 10.38 1.82 -18.79
CA MET A 232 9.73 2.49 -17.67
C MET A 232 8.34 1.91 -17.37
N PHE A 233 7.58 1.54 -18.39
CA PHE A 233 6.34 0.78 -18.26
C PHE A 233 6.59 -0.55 -17.52
N SER A 234 7.60 -1.30 -17.93
CA SER A 234 7.97 -2.57 -17.32
C SER A 234 8.34 -2.41 -15.84
N LEU A 235 9.09 -1.36 -15.50
CA LEU A 235 9.44 -1.01 -14.12
C LEU A 235 8.23 -0.76 -13.24
N SER A 236 7.18 -0.13 -13.78
CA SER A 236 5.93 0.10 -13.03
C SER A 236 5.23 -1.20 -12.67
N LEU A 237 5.26 -2.19 -13.58
CA LEU A 237 4.68 -3.53 -13.36
C LEU A 237 5.51 -4.40 -12.39
N VAL A 238 6.74 -4.01 -12.08
CA VAL A 238 7.61 -4.73 -11.13
C VAL A 238 7.59 -4.09 -9.75
N ASN A 239 7.82 -2.77 -9.68
CA ASN A 239 8.08 -2.07 -8.42
C ASN A 239 6.95 -2.22 -7.40
N MET A 240 5.71 -1.91 -7.80
CA MET A 240 4.56 -1.95 -6.89
C MET A 240 4.18 -3.39 -6.54
N PRO A 241 3.97 -4.33 -7.50
CA PRO A 241 3.59 -5.70 -7.18
C PRO A 241 4.59 -6.44 -6.29
N ILE A 242 5.89 -6.34 -6.57
CA ILE A 242 6.92 -7.01 -5.77
C ILE A 242 7.01 -6.41 -4.37
N THR A 243 6.93 -5.07 -4.23
CA THR A 243 6.95 -4.42 -2.92
C THR A 243 5.74 -4.82 -2.08
N THR A 244 4.54 -4.79 -2.67
CA THR A 244 3.29 -5.18 -1.99
C THR A 244 3.33 -6.66 -1.61
N TRP A 245 3.76 -7.55 -2.51
CA TRP A 245 3.90 -8.98 -2.23
C TRP A 245 4.89 -9.26 -1.09
N ALA A 246 6.00 -8.53 -1.03
CA ALA A 246 6.99 -8.64 0.04
C ALA A 246 6.44 -8.14 1.38
N MET A 247 5.78 -6.97 1.39
CA MET A 247 5.21 -6.37 2.60
C MET A 247 4.07 -7.22 3.17
N ASN A 248 3.20 -7.77 2.34
CA ASN A 248 2.09 -8.65 2.76
C ASN A 248 2.57 -9.97 3.40
N ALA A 249 3.85 -10.28 3.33
CA ALA A 249 4.44 -11.44 4.01
C ALA A 249 4.87 -11.14 5.46
N LEU A 250 4.80 -9.88 5.90
CA LEU A 250 5.15 -9.45 7.24
C LEU A 250 3.89 -9.24 8.08
N ASP A 251 4.02 -9.45 9.39
CA ASP A 251 2.99 -9.08 10.34
C ASP A 251 2.77 -7.56 10.37
N ASN A 252 1.54 -7.13 10.66
CA ASN A 252 1.18 -5.71 10.66
C ASN A 252 2.08 -4.85 11.59
N SER A 253 2.53 -5.40 12.72
CA SER A 253 3.45 -4.75 13.66
C SER A 253 4.84 -4.48 13.06
N LEU A 254 5.26 -5.29 12.09
CA LEU A 254 6.57 -5.20 11.43
C LEU A 254 6.53 -4.42 10.10
N MET A 255 5.36 -4.02 9.60
CA MET A 255 5.24 -3.34 8.30
C MET A 255 6.05 -2.04 8.21
N ASN A 256 6.05 -1.22 9.27
CA ASN A 256 6.83 0.03 9.29
C ASN A 256 8.33 -0.26 9.25
N HIS A 257 8.78 -1.27 9.98
CA HIS A 257 10.17 -1.71 9.98
C HIS A 257 10.56 -2.32 8.62
N GLY A 258 9.68 -3.15 8.05
CA GLY A 258 9.86 -3.70 6.71
C GLY A 258 10.00 -2.62 5.64
N THR A 259 9.15 -1.59 5.68
CA THR A 259 9.23 -0.45 4.77
C THR A 259 10.55 0.29 4.89
N SER A 260 11.01 0.55 6.11
CA SER A 260 12.30 1.22 6.37
C SER A 260 13.49 0.40 5.86
N VAL A 261 13.51 -0.91 6.15
CA VAL A 261 14.56 -1.84 5.68
C VAL A 261 14.57 -1.91 4.15
N ASN A 262 13.41 -2.14 3.53
CA ASN A 262 13.28 -2.24 2.08
C ASN A 262 13.77 -0.95 1.38
N ASN A 263 13.34 0.22 1.84
CA ASN A 263 13.75 1.49 1.25
C ASN A 263 15.25 1.75 1.42
N THR A 264 15.80 1.48 2.60
CA THR A 264 17.24 1.63 2.86
C THR A 264 18.06 0.72 1.96
N LEU A 265 17.74 -0.58 1.92
CA LEU A 265 18.46 -1.55 1.10
C LEU A 265 18.35 -1.25 -0.39
N ARG A 266 17.18 -0.83 -0.87
CA ARG A 266 17.00 -0.43 -2.28
C ARG A 266 17.84 0.80 -2.64
N GLN A 267 17.92 1.82 -1.79
CA GLN A 267 18.75 3.00 -2.04
C GLN A 267 20.25 2.67 -2.06
N VAL A 268 20.69 1.88 -1.09
CA VAL A 268 22.08 1.39 -1.07
C VAL A 268 22.38 0.58 -2.33
N ALA A 269 21.52 -0.38 -2.69
CA ALA A 269 21.67 -1.17 -3.90
C ALA A 269 21.62 -0.35 -5.19
N GLY A 270 20.79 0.70 -5.20
CA GLY A 270 20.74 1.65 -6.30
C GLY A 270 22.07 2.34 -6.53
N SER A 271 22.69 2.84 -5.48
CA SER A 271 24.02 3.47 -5.53
C SER A 271 25.11 2.47 -5.93
N PHE A 272 25.08 1.27 -5.35
CA PHE A 272 26.01 0.18 -5.74
C PHE A 272 25.86 -0.25 -7.19
N GLY A 273 24.61 -0.49 -7.63
CA GLY A 273 24.33 -0.86 -9.02
C GLY A 273 24.80 0.20 -10.00
N THR A 274 24.59 1.46 -9.65
CA THR A 274 25.09 2.58 -10.46
C THR A 274 26.62 2.60 -10.54
N ALA A 275 27.30 2.53 -9.40
CA ALA A 275 28.76 2.52 -9.37
C ALA A 275 29.32 1.32 -10.15
N LEU A 276 28.76 0.12 -9.97
CA LEU A 276 29.17 -1.09 -10.69
C LEU A 276 28.99 -0.93 -12.19
N LEU A 277 27.83 -0.50 -12.66
CA LEU A 277 27.54 -0.42 -14.09
C LEU A 277 28.30 0.72 -14.80
N VAL A 278 28.49 1.87 -14.12
CA VAL A 278 29.37 2.93 -14.62
C VAL A 278 30.81 2.47 -14.65
N SER A 279 31.29 1.69 -13.69
CA SER A 279 32.62 1.10 -13.70
C SER A 279 32.81 0.13 -14.86
N ILE A 280 31.83 -0.74 -15.13
CA ILE A 280 31.85 -1.63 -16.30
C ILE A 280 31.94 -0.79 -17.60
N SER A 281 31.15 0.29 -17.70
CA SER A 281 31.22 1.19 -18.83
C SER A 281 32.61 1.78 -19.02
N SER A 282 33.20 2.34 -17.96
CA SER A 282 34.52 2.96 -17.99
C SER A 282 35.65 1.96 -18.36
N ILE A 283 35.64 0.78 -17.73
CA ILE A 283 36.63 -0.29 -18.02
C ILE A 283 36.51 -0.73 -19.48
N ALA A 284 35.30 -1.01 -19.96
CA ALA A 284 35.08 -1.43 -21.36
C ALA A 284 35.46 -0.36 -22.37
N THR A 285 35.17 0.91 -22.06
CA THR A 285 35.64 2.04 -22.88
C THR A 285 37.17 2.10 -22.98
N ASN A 286 37.87 1.99 -21.84
CA ASN A 286 39.33 2.02 -21.80
C ASN A 286 39.97 0.84 -22.53
N MET A 287 39.37 -0.37 -22.42
CA MET A 287 39.85 -1.55 -23.15
C MET A 287 39.73 -1.41 -24.67
N SER A 288 38.71 -0.69 -25.14
CA SER A 288 38.47 -0.43 -26.59
C SER A 288 39.18 0.79 -27.13
N ALA A 289 39.62 1.73 -26.29
CA ALA A 289 40.18 3.02 -26.69
C ALA A 289 41.48 2.92 -27.51
N GLY A 290 42.20 1.80 -27.44
CA GLY A 290 43.41 1.55 -28.25
C GLY A 290 43.16 0.95 -29.64
N ALA A 291 41.95 0.45 -29.89
CA ALA A 291 41.61 -0.30 -31.11
C ALA A 291 40.54 0.40 -32.01
N THR A 292 39.81 1.38 -31.46
CA THR A 292 38.67 2.03 -32.16
C THR A 292 38.62 3.53 -31.87
N ASP A 293 37.84 4.26 -32.66
CA ASP A 293 37.54 5.68 -32.45
C ASP A 293 36.95 5.93 -31.07
N PRO A 294 37.30 7.05 -30.38
CA PRO A 294 36.82 7.34 -29.01
C PRO A 294 35.31 7.28 -28.83
N VAL A 295 34.53 7.68 -29.86
CA VAL A 295 33.07 7.61 -29.80
C VAL A 295 32.59 6.17 -29.80
N HIS A 296 33.12 5.33 -30.68
CA HIS A 296 32.76 3.91 -30.74
C HIS A 296 33.19 3.16 -29.47
N ALA A 297 34.37 3.48 -28.93
CA ALA A 297 34.84 2.89 -27.65
C ALA A 297 33.88 3.27 -26.49
N GLY A 298 33.42 4.53 -26.47
CA GLY A 298 32.44 4.98 -25.47
C GLY A 298 31.07 4.31 -25.57
N ILE A 299 30.54 4.17 -26.80
CA ILE A 299 29.29 3.45 -27.08
C ILE A 299 29.42 1.98 -26.66
N PHE A 300 30.54 1.34 -26.99
CA PHE A 300 30.82 -0.04 -26.54
C PHE A 300 30.81 -0.14 -25.00
N GLY A 301 31.41 0.82 -24.30
CA GLY A 301 31.38 0.88 -22.85
C GLY A 301 29.95 0.96 -22.26
N VAL A 302 29.10 1.82 -22.86
CA VAL A 302 27.69 1.92 -22.45
C VAL A 302 26.94 0.63 -22.74
N ASN A 303 27.18 -0.01 -23.88
CA ASN A 303 26.57 -1.30 -24.24
C ASN A 303 26.95 -2.40 -23.23
N MET A 304 28.20 -2.48 -22.81
CA MET A 304 28.67 -3.41 -21.79
C MET A 304 28.00 -3.15 -20.43
N ALA A 305 27.81 -1.90 -20.05
CA ALA A 305 27.08 -1.56 -18.84
C ALA A 305 25.60 -1.99 -18.91
N PHE A 306 24.94 -1.79 -20.05
CA PHE A 306 23.56 -2.27 -20.25
C PHE A 306 23.50 -3.82 -20.31
N ALA A 307 24.51 -4.49 -20.82
CA ALA A 307 24.62 -5.95 -20.73
C ALA A 307 24.72 -6.40 -19.26
N GLY A 308 25.53 -5.71 -18.45
CA GLY A 308 25.61 -5.94 -17.00
C GLY A 308 24.27 -5.69 -16.30
N ALA A 309 23.56 -4.60 -16.66
CA ALA A 309 22.21 -4.31 -16.15
C ALA A 309 21.20 -5.41 -16.56
N THR A 310 21.34 -5.97 -17.77
CA THR A 310 20.51 -7.08 -18.24
C THR A 310 20.72 -8.34 -17.39
N VAL A 311 21.97 -8.64 -17.01
CA VAL A 311 22.23 -9.76 -16.07
C VAL A 311 21.54 -9.53 -14.72
N MET A 312 21.58 -8.31 -14.18
CA MET A 312 20.85 -7.97 -12.96
C MET A 312 19.33 -8.19 -13.11
N CYS A 313 18.74 -7.70 -14.22
CA CYS A 313 17.33 -7.88 -14.51
C CYS A 313 16.97 -9.36 -14.72
N LEU A 314 17.84 -10.13 -15.39
CA LEU A 314 17.65 -11.57 -15.60
C LEU A 314 17.66 -12.34 -14.28
N ILE A 315 18.57 -12.02 -13.36
CA ILE A 315 18.56 -12.60 -12.01
C ILE A 315 17.24 -12.25 -11.31
N GLY A 316 16.79 -11.01 -11.40
CA GLY A 316 15.49 -10.58 -10.87
C GLY A 316 14.31 -11.34 -11.50
N PHE A 317 14.34 -11.58 -12.81
CA PHE A 317 13.35 -12.40 -13.51
C PHE A 317 13.35 -13.84 -13.02
N VAL A 318 14.52 -14.49 -12.94
CA VAL A 318 14.67 -15.87 -12.44
C VAL A 318 14.14 -15.99 -11.01
N LEU A 319 14.50 -15.05 -10.12
CA LEU A 319 13.96 -15.02 -8.77
C LEU A 319 12.44 -14.86 -8.75
N THR A 320 11.90 -14.06 -9.65
CA THR A 320 10.44 -13.87 -9.79
C THR A 320 9.76 -15.18 -10.22
N VAL A 321 10.30 -15.88 -11.21
CA VAL A 321 9.77 -17.18 -11.70
C VAL A 321 9.75 -18.22 -10.59
N ILE A 322 10.83 -18.32 -9.81
CA ILE A 322 11.00 -19.37 -8.79
C ILE A 322 10.18 -19.07 -7.52
N PHE A 323 10.19 -17.84 -7.04
CA PHE A 323 9.72 -17.52 -5.69
C PHE A 323 8.40 -16.76 -5.65
N VAL A 324 8.08 -15.93 -6.67
CA VAL A 324 6.83 -15.19 -6.69
C VAL A 324 5.75 -16.15 -7.20
N LYS A 325 5.08 -16.78 -6.26
CA LYS A 325 3.91 -17.60 -6.54
C LYS A 325 2.68 -16.79 -6.12
N ASP A 326 1.64 -16.81 -6.92
CA ASP A 326 0.34 -16.48 -6.41
C ASP A 326 0.10 -17.52 -5.30
N LYS A 327 0.02 -17.06 -4.05
CA LYS A 327 -0.93 -17.77 -3.23
C LYS A 327 -2.24 -17.60 -4.00
N PRO A 328 -3.01 -18.66 -4.20
CA PRO A 328 -4.39 -18.44 -4.54
C PRO A 328 -4.84 -17.33 -3.58
N SER A 329 -5.37 -16.24 -4.14
CA SER A 329 -6.16 -15.33 -3.35
C SER A 329 -6.99 -16.25 -2.48
N ASP A 330 -6.97 -16.06 -1.16
CA ASP A 330 -7.81 -16.83 -0.24
C ASP A 330 -9.31 -16.73 -0.62
N ALA A 331 -9.61 -16.15 -1.78
CA ALA A 331 -10.90 -16.06 -2.46
C ALA A 331 -11.09 -17.08 -3.62
N ALA A 332 -10.11 -17.93 -3.99
CA ALA A 332 -10.21 -18.82 -5.15
C ALA A 332 -9.89 -20.31 -4.89
N GLU A 333 -9.55 -20.70 -3.66
CA GLU A 333 -9.51 -22.09 -3.21
C GLU A 333 -10.20 -22.19 -1.85
N ALA A 334 -11.47 -21.86 -1.83
CA ALA A 334 -12.35 -22.45 -0.87
C ALA A 334 -12.53 -23.91 -1.32
N ASP A 335 -11.79 -24.81 -0.68
CA ASP A 335 -12.23 -26.18 -0.52
C ASP A 335 -13.70 -26.10 -0.06
N PRO A 336 -14.66 -26.74 -0.75
CA PRO A 336 -16.08 -26.63 -0.39
C PRO A 336 -16.36 -26.97 1.08
N ASP A 337 -15.45 -27.66 1.76
CA ASP A 337 -15.57 -28.08 3.16
C ASP A 337 -14.78 -27.20 4.17
N ASN A 338 -14.01 -26.21 3.71
CA ASN A 338 -13.24 -25.31 4.58
C ASN A 338 -13.51 -23.84 4.25
N VAL A 339 -14.78 -23.48 4.20
CA VAL A 339 -15.22 -22.08 4.19
C VAL A 339 -14.65 -21.40 5.44
N LYS A 340 -13.58 -20.64 5.30
CA LYS A 340 -13.15 -19.69 6.36
C LYS A 340 -14.37 -18.85 6.68
N ARG A 341 -14.98 -19.10 7.84
CA ARG A 341 -16.08 -18.31 8.38
C ARG A 341 -15.69 -16.85 8.22
N SER A 342 -16.53 -16.06 7.54
CA SER A 342 -16.27 -14.63 7.39
C SER A 342 -16.10 -14.02 8.79
N VAL A 343 -15.32 -12.94 8.91
CA VAL A 343 -15.20 -12.25 10.20
C VAL A 343 -16.58 -11.89 10.73
N LEU A 344 -17.48 -11.46 9.84
CA LEU A 344 -18.88 -11.17 10.15
C LEU A 344 -19.58 -12.38 10.75
N GLU A 345 -19.40 -13.57 10.18
CA GLU A 345 -19.97 -14.83 10.65
C GLU A 345 -19.48 -15.21 12.05
N SER A 346 -18.24 -14.84 12.40
CA SER A 346 -17.64 -15.12 13.69
C SER A 346 -18.11 -14.18 14.81
N ILE A 347 -18.62 -12.98 14.48
CA ILE A 347 -19.02 -11.94 15.45
C ILE A 347 -20.51 -11.67 15.48
N MET A 348 -21.27 -12.08 14.44
CA MET A 348 -22.73 -11.93 14.42
C MET A 348 -23.38 -12.84 15.46
N LYS A 349 -24.53 -12.41 15.96
CA LYS A 349 -25.38 -13.24 16.82
C LYS A 349 -26.27 -14.11 15.94
N ARG A 350 -26.17 -15.42 16.11
CA ARG A 350 -26.96 -16.41 15.34
C ARG A 350 -28.32 -16.71 15.98
N ASP A 351 -28.42 -16.59 17.32
CA ASP A 351 -29.68 -16.76 18.03
C ASP A 351 -30.53 -15.50 17.83
N VAL A 352 -31.27 -15.45 16.73
CA VAL A 352 -32.11 -14.32 16.37
C VAL A 352 -33.57 -14.66 16.68
N PHE A 353 -34.15 -13.91 17.60
CA PHE A 353 -35.59 -13.98 17.85
C PHE A 353 -36.32 -13.16 16.79
N THR A 354 -37.21 -13.81 16.05
CA THR A 354 -37.95 -13.22 14.94
C THR A 354 -39.44 -13.17 15.24
N LEU A 355 -40.14 -12.29 14.55
CA LEU A 355 -41.61 -12.18 14.56
C LEU A 355 -42.15 -12.52 13.18
N PRO A 356 -43.24 -13.27 13.07
CA PRO A 356 -43.95 -13.43 11.80
C PRO A 356 -44.65 -12.13 11.39
N GLU A 357 -44.96 -11.95 10.11
CA GLU A 357 -45.59 -10.76 9.54
C GLU A 357 -46.94 -10.39 10.23
N ASN A 358 -47.68 -11.38 10.69
CA ASN A 358 -49.00 -11.20 11.33
C ASN A 358 -48.91 -11.00 12.85
N ALA A 359 -47.71 -10.94 13.44
CA ALA A 359 -47.54 -10.72 14.89
C ALA A 359 -48.11 -9.37 15.33
N THR A 360 -48.64 -9.35 16.54
CA THR A 360 -49.15 -8.11 17.17
C THR A 360 -48.03 -7.33 17.86
N VAL A 361 -48.26 -6.06 18.16
CA VAL A 361 -47.33 -5.25 18.98
C VAL A 361 -47.18 -5.87 20.37
N PHE A 362 -48.20 -6.52 20.90
CA PHE A 362 -48.12 -7.24 22.18
C PHE A 362 -47.07 -8.39 22.07
N ASP A 363 -47.11 -9.17 21.00
CA ASP A 363 -46.16 -10.25 20.77
C ASP A 363 -44.75 -9.70 20.63
N ALA A 364 -44.60 -8.59 19.95
CA ALA A 364 -43.30 -7.90 19.80
C ALA A 364 -42.77 -7.43 21.16
N VAL A 365 -43.58 -6.72 21.97
CA VAL A 365 -43.18 -6.23 23.30
C VAL A 365 -42.85 -7.40 24.23
N LYS A 366 -43.67 -8.45 24.21
CA LYS A 366 -43.42 -9.66 24.98
C LYS A 366 -42.07 -10.28 24.59
N LEU A 367 -41.80 -10.46 23.30
CA LEU A 367 -40.53 -10.99 22.83
C LEU A 367 -39.34 -10.14 23.29
N LEU A 368 -39.44 -8.80 23.16
CA LEU A 368 -38.38 -7.87 23.55
C LEU A 368 -38.09 -7.93 25.06
N VAL A 369 -39.15 -8.04 25.89
CA VAL A 369 -39.03 -8.10 27.36
C VAL A 369 -38.52 -9.46 27.84
N ASP A 370 -39.10 -10.57 27.34
CA ASP A 370 -38.76 -11.92 27.79
C ASP A 370 -37.31 -12.30 27.46
N HIS A 371 -36.80 -11.80 26.32
CA HIS A 371 -35.43 -12.07 25.84
C HIS A 371 -34.43 -10.93 26.10
N HIS A 372 -34.82 -9.86 26.80
CA HIS A 372 -33.97 -8.68 27.07
C HIS A 372 -33.30 -8.10 25.82
N ILE A 373 -34.02 -8.04 24.72
CA ILE A 373 -33.56 -7.48 23.44
C ILE A 373 -34.25 -6.16 23.13
N SER A 374 -33.57 -5.25 22.46
CA SER A 374 -34.09 -3.90 22.16
C SER A 374 -34.75 -3.81 20.78
N ALA A 375 -34.65 -4.83 19.96
CA ALA A 375 -35.28 -4.87 18.63
C ALA A 375 -35.27 -6.29 18.05
N ALA A 376 -36.25 -6.62 17.21
CA ALA A 376 -36.39 -7.90 16.54
C ALA A 376 -36.79 -7.72 15.07
N PRO A 377 -36.26 -8.54 14.13
CA PRO A 377 -36.69 -8.56 12.73
C PRO A 377 -38.07 -9.23 12.60
N ILE A 378 -38.87 -8.71 11.70
CA ILE A 378 -40.11 -9.33 11.23
C ILE A 378 -39.76 -10.04 9.92
N VAL A 379 -40.09 -11.31 9.81
CA VAL A 379 -39.80 -12.15 8.65
C VAL A 379 -41.09 -12.57 7.94
N ASP A 380 -40.99 -12.78 6.62
CA ASP A 380 -42.04 -13.40 5.82
C ASP A 380 -42.08 -14.92 5.97
N GLY A 381 -42.96 -15.58 5.20
CA GLY A 381 -43.12 -17.04 5.21
C GLY A 381 -41.88 -17.81 4.75
N ASP A 382 -40.98 -17.16 4.02
CA ASP A 382 -39.73 -17.74 3.52
C ASP A 382 -38.51 -17.42 4.41
N GLY A 383 -38.72 -16.75 5.56
CA GLY A 383 -37.66 -16.39 6.49
C GLY A 383 -36.84 -15.13 6.10
N LYS A 384 -37.32 -14.36 5.15
CA LYS A 384 -36.70 -13.12 4.70
C LYS A 384 -37.09 -11.95 5.59
N PRO A 385 -36.15 -11.09 6.05
CA PRO A 385 -36.48 -9.94 6.88
C PRO A 385 -37.16 -8.83 6.06
N ILE A 386 -38.40 -8.49 6.43
CA ILE A 386 -39.25 -7.52 5.75
C ILE A 386 -39.38 -6.20 6.50
N ALA A 387 -39.27 -6.23 7.84
CA ALA A 387 -39.30 -5.07 8.70
C ALA A 387 -38.48 -5.29 9.97
N PHE A 388 -38.26 -4.22 10.73
CA PHE A 388 -37.54 -4.27 12.01
C PHE A 388 -38.33 -3.48 13.06
N VAL A 389 -38.72 -4.12 14.16
CA VAL A 389 -39.45 -3.47 15.26
C VAL A 389 -38.54 -3.31 16.48
N SER A 390 -38.50 -2.12 17.06
CA SER A 390 -37.69 -1.78 18.24
C SER A 390 -38.53 -1.21 19.39
N ASP A 391 -37.96 -1.21 20.59
CA ASP A 391 -38.49 -0.51 21.77
C ASP A 391 -38.74 0.98 21.47
N GLY A 392 -37.85 1.60 20.68
CA GLY A 392 -37.99 2.98 20.23
C GLY A 392 -39.18 3.22 19.29
N ASP A 393 -39.56 2.24 18.46
CA ASP A 393 -40.72 2.35 17.58
C ASP A 393 -42.01 2.27 18.39
N VAL A 394 -42.08 1.36 19.36
CA VAL A 394 -43.20 1.26 20.31
C VAL A 394 -43.34 2.56 21.13
N ALA A 395 -42.24 3.06 21.69
CA ALA A 395 -42.23 4.29 22.48
C ALA A 395 -42.64 5.51 21.63
N ARG A 396 -42.15 5.60 20.39
CA ARG A 396 -42.50 6.67 19.44
C ARG A 396 -44.01 6.68 19.12
N PHE A 397 -44.57 5.50 18.95
CA PHE A 397 -45.98 5.34 18.65
C PHE A 397 -46.85 5.71 19.85
N LEU A 398 -46.45 5.36 21.05
CA LEU A 398 -47.13 5.75 22.30
C LEU A 398 -47.03 7.26 22.59
N SER A 399 -45.91 7.91 22.20
CA SER A 399 -45.67 9.34 22.49
C SER A 399 -46.31 10.32 21.48
N LYS A 400 -46.64 9.90 20.25
CA LYS A 400 -47.21 10.80 19.24
C LYS A 400 -48.59 11.30 19.62
N ARG A 401 -48.73 12.62 19.86
CA ARG A 401 -50.01 13.35 19.73
C ARG A 401 -50.34 13.40 18.25
N HIS A 402 -51.59 13.00 17.89
CA HIS A 402 -52.02 12.85 16.50
C HIS A 402 -51.78 14.07 15.62
N SER A 403 -51.04 13.91 14.56
CA SER A 403 -51.29 14.55 13.28
C SER A 403 -50.58 13.77 12.18
N THR A 404 -51.31 12.94 11.49
CA THR A 404 -51.09 12.45 10.12
C THR A 404 -51.59 11.00 9.97
N TYR A 405 -52.90 10.81 9.95
CA TYR A 405 -53.50 9.66 9.29
C TYR A 405 -54.53 10.14 8.27
N THR A 406 -54.34 9.72 7.05
CA THR A 406 -55.22 10.03 5.88
C THR A 406 -56.41 9.07 5.79
N ASP A 407 -56.77 8.35 6.84
CA ASP A 407 -57.94 7.47 6.87
C ASP A 407 -59.07 8.13 7.67
N PRO A 408 -60.19 8.52 7.00
CA PRO A 408 -61.31 9.19 7.64
C PRO A 408 -62.03 8.36 8.71
N VAL A 409 -61.95 7.03 8.68
CA VAL A 409 -62.61 6.13 9.64
C VAL A 409 -61.85 6.06 10.94
N ALA A 410 -60.49 6.09 10.87
CA ALA A 410 -59.62 6.14 12.05
C ALA A 410 -59.78 7.52 12.78
N LEU A 411 -60.05 8.61 12.06
CA LEU A 411 -60.21 9.95 12.63
C LEU A 411 -61.48 10.07 13.49
N ILE A 412 -62.58 9.41 13.10
CA ILE A 412 -63.87 9.49 13.80
C ILE A 412 -63.81 8.71 15.13
N MET A 413 -63.11 7.61 15.21
CA MET A 413 -62.96 6.83 16.47
C MET A 413 -61.99 7.45 17.48
N LEU A 414 -61.22 8.44 17.11
CA LEU A 414 -60.18 9.06 17.95
C LEU A 414 -60.57 10.42 18.54
N THR A 415 -61.70 11.01 18.11
CA THR A 415 -62.19 12.34 18.57
C THR A 415 -63.02 12.30 19.85
N GLU A 416 -63.40 11.14 20.36
CA GLU A 416 -64.31 11.04 21.52
C GLU A 416 -63.67 10.77 22.89
N SER A 417 -62.39 10.97 23.06
CA SER A 417 -61.78 10.75 24.37
C SER A 417 -60.68 11.77 24.69
N SER A 418 -61.11 12.83 25.37
CA SER A 418 -60.21 13.86 25.93
C SER A 418 -59.71 13.55 27.34
N SER A 419 -59.58 12.28 27.76
CA SER A 419 -58.81 11.85 28.91
C SER A 419 -57.78 10.84 28.45
N ASP A 420 -56.53 11.33 28.25
CA ASP A 420 -55.37 10.52 27.91
C ASP A 420 -54.98 9.57 29.07
N ASP A 421 -55.77 8.53 29.27
CA ASP A 421 -55.30 7.41 30.10
C ASP A 421 -54.31 6.58 29.26
N PHE A 422 -53.02 6.70 29.58
CA PHE A 422 -51.93 6.00 28.94
C PHE A 422 -52.21 4.49 28.79
N ALA A 423 -52.90 3.91 29.75
CA ALA A 423 -53.27 2.50 29.74
C ALA A 423 -54.25 2.13 28.64
N VAL A 424 -55.22 3.02 28.32
CA VAL A 424 -56.19 2.81 27.24
C VAL A 424 -55.48 2.91 25.86
N LYS A 425 -54.59 3.85 25.74
CA LYS A 425 -53.79 4.06 24.50
C LYS A 425 -52.83 2.87 24.27
N ALA A 426 -52.15 2.43 25.32
CA ALA A 426 -51.27 1.26 25.27
C ALA A 426 -52.06 -0.01 24.87
N ALA A 427 -53.26 -0.22 25.45
CA ALA A 427 -54.08 -1.39 25.13
C ALA A 427 -54.52 -1.41 23.65
N LYS A 428 -54.78 -0.24 23.04
CA LYS A 428 -55.09 -0.15 21.59
C LYS A 428 -53.89 -0.45 20.72
N VAL A 429 -52.72 0.13 21.06
CA VAL A 429 -51.47 -0.09 20.33
C VAL A 429 -51.04 -1.55 20.38
N MET A 430 -51.19 -2.21 21.51
CA MET A 430 -50.83 -3.62 21.69
C MET A 430 -51.60 -4.58 20.77
N LYS A 431 -52.79 -4.19 20.32
CA LYS A 431 -53.62 -4.98 19.37
C LYS A 431 -53.29 -4.75 17.90
N MET A 432 -52.46 -3.76 17.59
CA MET A 432 -52.03 -3.47 16.19
C MET A 432 -51.02 -4.53 15.74
N ARG A 433 -50.87 -4.66 14.42
CA ARG A 433 -49.80 -5.50 13.87
C ARG A 433 -48.44 -4.84 14.14
N ALA A 434 -47.45 -5.63 14.56
CA ALA A 434 -46.08 -5.15 14.77
C ALA A 434 -45.50 -4.54 13.48
N TYR A 435 -45.86 -5.09 12.34
CA TYR A 435 -45.46 -4.59 11.02
C TYR A 435 -45.90 -3.14 10.80
N ASP A 436 -47.08 -2.73 11.23
CA ASP A 436 -47.61 -1.37 10.98
C ASP A 436 -46.86 -0.27 11.74
N ILE A 437 -46.16 -0.61 12.84
CA ILE A 437 -45.33 0.33 13.62
C ILE A 437 -43.84 0.20 13.37
N ALA A 438 -43.42 -0.88 12.71
CA ALA A 438 -42.03 -1.22 12.46
C ALA A 438 -41.39 -0.30 11.39
N THR A 439 -40.08 -0.26 11.37
CA THR A 439 -39.31 0.37 10.31
C THR A 439 -39.27 -0.54 9.08
N HIS A 440 -39.79 -0.07 7.96
CA HIS A 440 -39.80 -0.73 6.66
C HIS A 440 -38.55 -0.42 5.85
N GLY A 441 -38.27 -1.24 4.83
CA GLY A 441 -37.08 -1.05 3.98
C GLY A 441 -35.80 -1.47 4.71
N VAL A 442 -35.81 -2.69 5.22
CA VAL A 442 -34.70 -3.23 6.00
C VAL A 442 -33.44 -3.32 5.15
N ILE A 443 -32.41 -2.61 5.57
CA ILE A 443 -31.07 -2.79 5.02
C ILE A 443 -30.49 -4.06 5.66
N SER A 444 -30.33 -5.13 4.84
CA SER A 444 -29.66 -6.38 5.25
C SER A 444 -28.24 -6.41 4.67
N ILE A 445 -27.38 -7.20 5.30
CA ILE A 445 -25.99 -7.42 4.89
C ILE A 445 -25.81 -8.91 4.62
N ASP A 446 -25.19 -9.25 3.50
CA ASP A 446 -24.84 -10.64 3.20
C ASP A 446 -23.77 -11.16 4.15
N VAL A 447 -23.86 -12.42 4.56
CA VAL A 447 -22.94 -13.06 5.51
C VAL A 447 -21.49 -13.05 5.05
N HIS A 448 -21.24 -12.99 3.75
CA HIS A 448 -19.90 -12.93 3.15
C HIS A 448 -19.34 -11.51 3.00
N THR A 449 -20.07 -10.48 3.44
CA THR A 449 -19.65 -9.09 3.35
C THR A 449 -18.43 -8.80 4.23
N ASP A 450 -17.46 -8.04 3.70
CA ASP A 450 -16.27 -7.59 4.46
C ASP A 450 -16.68 -6.69 5.62
N ILE A 451 -16.01 -6.86 6.78
CA ILE A 451 -16.33 -6.12 8.01
C ILE A 451 -16.23 -4.59 7.84
N ARG A 452 -15.39 -4.10 6.95
CA ARG A 452 -15.26 -2.65 6.65
C ARG A 452 -16.52 -2.11 5.99
N GLU A 453 -17.11 -2.90 5.10
CA GLU A 453 -18.37 -2.56 4.44
C GLU A 453 -19.53 -2.61 5.45
N VAL A 454 -19.54 -3.58 6.36
CA VAL A 454 -20.48 -3.63 7.48
C VAL A 454 -20.39 -2.37 8.34
N CYS A 455 -19.18 -1.93 8.68
CA CYS A 455 -18.94 -0.67 9.42
C CYS A 455 -19.46 0.54 8.65
N ARG A 456 -19.26 0.58 7.32
CA ARG A 456 -19.74 1.65 6.45
C ARG A 456 -21.26 1.73 6.46
N VAL A 457 -21.94 0.61 6.23
CA VAL A 457 -23.41 0.52 6.21
C VAL A 457 -24.02 0.96 7.55
N LEU A 458 -23.50 0.48 8.67
CA LEU A 458 -23.95 0.87 10.01
C LEU A 458 -23.69 2.35 10.30
N GLY A 459 -22.55 2.89 9.81
CA GLY A 459 -22.16 4.29 10.02
C GLY A 459 -23.00 5.27 9.20
N GLU A 460 -23.02 5.11 7.90
CA GLU A 460 -23.70 6.01 6.95
C GLU A 460 -25.22 6.05 7.15
N ASN A 461 -25.84 4.90 7.45
CA ASN A 461 -27.28 4.81 7.66
C ASN A 461 -27.69 5.02 9.12
N HIS A 462 -26.77 5.38 10.01
CA HIS A 462 -27.01 5.59 11.44
C HIS A 462 -27.72 4.41 12.16
N LEU A 463 -27.53 3.18 11.66
CA LEU A 463 -28.16 1.98 12.15
C LEU A 463 -27.45 1.46 13.42
N LYS A 464 -28.22 1.01 14.40
CA LYS A 464 -27.67 0.36 15.61
C LYS A 464 -27.48 -1.14 15.42
N LYS A 465 -28.39 -1.78 14.65
CA LYS A 465 -28.42 -3.21 14.34
C LYS A 465 -28.78 -3.40 12.87
N VAL A 466 -28.26 -4.48 12.29
CA VAL A 466 -28.57 -4.86 10.90
C VAL A 466 -28.72 -6.38 10.83
N PRO A 467 -29.78 -6.91 10.16
CA PRO A 467 -29.89 -8.34 9.90
C PRO A 467 -28.82 -8.79 8.91
N VAL A 468 -28.28 -9.96 9.17
CA VAL A 468 -27.35 -10.66 8.29
C VAL A 468 -28.12 -11.76 7.58
N THR A 469 -28.00 -11.78 6.26
CA THR A 469 -28.70 -12.75 5.39
C THR A 469 -27.71 -13.62 4.64
N ASP A 470 -28.14 -14.83 4.32
CA ASP A 470 -27.48 -15.76 3.40
C ASP A 470 -28.51 -16.14 2.35
N GLU A 471 -28.22 -15.92 1.07
CA GLU A 471 -29.15 -16.09 -0.06
C GLU A 471 -30.53 -15.43 0.18
N GLY A 472 -30.56 -14.33 0.96
CA GLY A 472 -31.75 -13.59 1.31
C GLY A 472 -32.49 -14.07 2.55
N GLN A 473 -32.13 -15.21 3.14
CA GLN A 473 -32.67 -15.73 4.40
C GLN A 473 -31.92 -15.17 5.62
N LEU A 474 -32.61 -14.90 6.69
CA LEU A 474 -32.04 -14.36 7.92
C LEU A 474 -31.18 -15.44 8.64
N VAL A 475 -29.85 -15.21 8.75
CA VAL A 475 -28.92 -16.11 9.43
C VAL A 475 -28.32 -15.52 10.70
N GLY A 476 -28.45 -14.21 10.91
CA GLY A 476 -27.90 -13.55 12.09
C GLY A 476 -28.29 -12.08 12.20
N VAL A 477 -27.82 -11.44 13.26
CA VAL A 477 -27.91 -9.99 13.47
C VAL A 477 -26.57 -9.48 13.97
N ILE A 478 -26.13 -8.32 13.50
CA ILE A 478 -24.92 -7.64 13.99
C ILE A 478 -25.24 -6.26 14.54
N ASN A 479 -24.59 -5.89 15.66
CA ASN A 479 -24.71 -4.59 16.30
C ASN A 479 -23.41 -3.80 16.18
N ARG A 480 -23.47 -2.48 16.34
CA ARG A 480 -22.26 -1.64 16.46
C ARG A 480 -21.37 -2.08 17.64
N SER A 481 -21.96 -2.51 18.76
CA SER A 481 -21.21 -2.98 19.92
C SER A 481 -20.45 -4.27 19.64
N ASP A 482 -20.99 -5.18 18.84
CA ASP A 482 -20.32 -6.44 18.50
C ASP A 482 -19.03 -6.17 17.70
N ILE A 483 -19.08 -5.20 16.76
CA ILE A 483 -17.91 -4.75 16.00
C ILE A 483 -16.88 -4.05 16.93
N ALA A 484 -17.36 -3.17 17.82
CA ALA A 484 -16.48 -2.47 18.76
C ALA A 484 -15.77 -3.46 19.70
N HIS A 485 -16.48 -4.45 20.23
CA HIS A 485 -15.89 -5.49 21.07
C HIS A 485 -14.89 -6.36 20.30
N TYR A 486 -15.20 -6.74 19.07
CA TYR A 486 -14.27 -7.48 18.22
C TYR A 486 -12.99 -6.68 17.97
N SER A 487 -13.13 -5.40 17.61
CA SER A 487 -12.00 -4.51 17.35
C SER A 487 -11.15 -4.30 18.60
N MET A 488 -11.77 -4.10 19.77
CA MET A 488 -11.07 -3.98 21.04
C MET A 488 -10.35 -5.27 21.44
N ARG A 489 -11.01 -6.43 21.31
CA ARG A 489 -10.41 -7.74 21.61
C ARG A 489 -9.20 -7.97 20.73
N LYS A 490 -9.32 -7.72 19.43
CA LYS A 490 -8.22 -7.87 18.47
C LYS A 490 -7.07 -6.92 18.76
N TYR A 491 -7.36 -5.69 19.19
CA TYR A 491 -6.36 -4.74 19.65
C TYR A 491 -5.64 -5.23 20.92
N LEU A 492 -6.38 -5.76 21.90
CA LEU A 492 -5.79 -6.30 23.12
C LEU A 492 -4.92 -7.53 22.84
N GLU A 493 -5.37 -8.47 22.01
CA GLU A 493 -4.61 -9.65 21.59
C GLU A 493 -3.29 -9.26 20.89
N GLN A 494 -3.30 -8.20 20.11
CA GLN A 494 -2.11 -7.70 19.41
C GLN A 494 -1.11 -6.96 20.33
N ASN A 495 -1.57 -6.40 21.44
CA ASN A 495 -0.76 -5.58 22.34
C ASN A 495 -0.63 -6.18 23.75
N GLU A 496 -1.00 -7.44 23.95
CA GLU A 496 -0.99 -8.10 25.27
C GLU A 496 0.43 -8.20 25.86
N SER A 497 1.46 -8.32 25.00
CA SER A 497 2.86 -8.31 25.42
C SER A 497 3.33 -6.92 25.92
N GLU A 498 2.80 -5.82 25.39
CA GLU A 498 3.13 -4.46 25.85
C GLU A 498 2.38 -4.10 27.13
N LEU A 499 1.13 -4.52 27.25
CA LEU A 499 0.30 -4.26 28.44
C LEU A 499 0.78 -5.05 29.66
N THR A 500 1.25 -6.29 29.48
CA THR A 500 1.77 -7.14 30.57
C THR A 500 3.10 -6.60 31.12
N GLN A 501 3.96 -6.03 30.26
CA GLN A 501 5.19 -5.36 30.71
C GLN A 501 4.92 -4.07 31.48
N THR A 502 3.89 -3.33 31.12
CA THR A 502 3.54 -2.07 31.81
C THR A 502 2.92 -2.34 33.19
N ALA A 503 2.15 -3.42 33.35
CA ALA A 503 1.60 -3.84 34.63
C ALA A 503 2.63 -4.45 35.59
N ALA A 504 3.73 -4.99 35.08
CA ALA A 504 4.83 -5.53 35.91
C ALA A 504 5.82 -4.47 36.41
N THR A 505 5.72 -3.23 35.88
CA THR A 505 6.57 -2.10 36.23
C THR A 505 5.85 -0.98 36.99
N ALA A 506 4.55 -1.12 37.23
CA ALA A 506 3.74 -0.27 38.11
C ALA A 506 3.50 -0.96 39.46
#